data_704d998ca599d645a40573d15996339f
#
_entry.id   704d998ca599d645a40573d15996339f
#
_cell.length_a   1.000
_cell.length_b   1.000
_cell.length_c   1.000
_cell.angle_alpha   90.00
_cell.angle_beta   90.00
_cell.angle_gamma   90.00
#
_symmetry.space_group_name_H-M   'P 1'
#
loop_
_entity.id
_entity.type
_entity.pdbx_description
1 polymer ?
#
loop_
_entity_poly.entity_id
_entity_poly.type
_entity_poly.pdbx_seq_one_letter_code
_entity_poly.pdbx_strand_id
1 'polypeptide(L)'
;LMTHRNPSVIVMDFIPNVSASMLNERIERFMSIIEDKIPGVQILFIEHVPFPLAEFNLKKGEWVEESNEALRKAFRELKKKGYQNLHYLKSEHLLGEDGESTVDGEHFTDLGFDRFAKGIYPVVKKLIRHAER
;
A
#
# COMPACT_ATOMS: atom_id res chain seq x y z
N LEU A 1 9.45 -8.22 14.79
CA LEU A 1 9.09 -6.97 15.50
C LEU A 1 7.58 -6.74 15.55
N MET A 2 6.84 -6.89 14.42
CA MET A 2 5.38 -6.72 14.39
C MET A 2 4.64 -7.72 15.28
N THR A 3 5.07 -8.97 15.32
CA THR A 3 4.44 -10.05 16.10
C THR A 3 4.49 -9.85 17.62
N HIS A 4 5.39 -8.98 18.12
CA HIS A 4 5.52 -8.70 19.55
C HIS A 4 4.65 -7.53 20.04
N ARG A 5 3.98 -6.81 19.13
CA ARG A 5 3.20 -5.61 19.45
C ARG A 5 1.70 -5.77 19.28
N ASN A 6 1.26 -6.90 18.75
CA ASN A 6 -0.15 -7.19 18.50
C ASN A 6 -0.91 -6.01 17.85
N PRO A 7 -0.50 -5.58 16.64
CA PRO A 7 -1.09 -4.41 16.00
C PRO A 7 -2.54 -4.66 15.59
N SER A 8 -3.38 -3.64 15.69
CA SER A 8 -4.76 -3.68 15.18
C SER A 8 -4.81 -3.59 13.64
N VAL A 9 -3.86 -2.87 13.04
CA VAL A 9 -3.77 -2.67 11.59
C VAL A 9 -2.31 -2.72 11.16
N ILE A 10 -2.03 -3.39 10.04
CA ILE A 10 -0.76 -3.32 9.31
C ILE A 10 -1.00 -2.55 8.02
N VAL A 11 -0.31 -1.43 7.85
CA VAL A 11 -0.31 -0.66 6.60
C VAL A 11 0.85 -1.11 5.73
N MET A 12 0.55 -1.56 4.53
CA MET A 12 1.50 -2.11 3.57
C MET A 12 1.77 -1.10 2.46
N ASP A 13 2.68 -0.17 2.73
CA ASP A 13 3.21 0.83 1.80
C ASP A 13 4.63 0.44 1.38
N PHE A 14 4.77 -0.60 0.58
CA PHE A 14 6.06 -1.20 0.21
C PHE A 14 6.34 -1.25 -1.29
N ILE A 15 5.34 -0.94 -2.10
CA ILE A 15 5.43 -1.04 -3.57
C ILE A 15 6.61 -0.25 -4.16
N PRO A 16 6.99 0.93 -3.64
CA PRO A 16 8.18 1.63 -4.14
C PRO A 16 9.49 0.83 -4.06
N ASN A 17 9.53 -0.21 -3.23
CA ASN A 17 10.73 -1.02 -2.98
C ASN A 17 10.62 -2.47 -3.47
N VAL A 18 9.53 -2.83 -4.15
CA VAL A 18 9.24 -4.21 -4.55
C VAL A 18 8.80 -4.27 -6.01
N SER A 19 9.56 -4.96 -6.84
CA SER A 19 9.14 -5.19 -8.23
C SER A 19 7.91 -6.11 -8.32
N ALA A 20 7.18 -6.03 -9.44
CA ALA A 20 6.05 -6.91 -9.73
C ALA A 20 6.44 -8.40 -9.62
N SER A 21 7.64 -8.78 -10.10
CA SER A 21 8.16 -10.14 -9.98
C SER A 21 8.34 -10.57 -8.52
N MET A 22 9.01 -9.74 -7.70
CA MET A 22 9.19 -10.01 -6.27
C MET A 22 7.87 -10.13 -5.52
N LEU A 23 6.91 -9.27 -5.87
CA LEU A 23 5.58 -9.31 -5.27
C LEU A 23 4.88 -10.63 -5.59
N ASN A 24 4.82 -11.01 -6.86
CA ASN A 24 4.17 -12.25 -7.29
C ASN A 24 4.79 -13.50 -6.64
N GLU A 25 6.12 -13.50 -6.44
CA GLU A 25 6.84 -14.63 -5.85
C GLU A 25 6.62 -14.74 -4.33
N ARG A 26 6.50 -13.62 -3.62
CA ARG A 26 6.65 -13.59 -2.15
C ARG A 26 5.39 -13.26 -1.39
N ILE A 27 4.41 -12.61 -2.02
CA ILE A 27 3.26 -12.05 -1.29
C ILE A 27 2.44 -13.12 -0.55
N GLU A 28 2.22 -14.27 -1.17
CA GLU A 28 1.43 -15.33 -0.57
C GLU A 28 2.10 -15.91 0.70
N ARG A 29 3.41 -16.21 0.60
CA ARG A 29 4.18 -16.69 1.75
C ARG A 29 4.22 -15.64 2.87
N PHE A 30 4.40 -14.38 2.51
CA PHE A 30 4.41 -13.28 3.47
C PHE A 30 3.06 -13.18 4.21
N MET A 31 1.95 -13.25 3.48
CA MET A 31 0.61 -13.21 4.05
C MET A 31 0.32 -14.42 4.95
N SER A 32 0.75 -15.61 4.54
CA SER A 32 0.64 -16.81 5.36
C SER A 32 1.38 -16.67 6.70
N ILE A 33 2.56 -16.07 6.72
CA ILE A 33 3.33 -15.81 7.94
C ILE A 33 2.59 -14.81 8.86
N ILE A 34 2.00 -13.76 8.29
CA ILE A 34 1.23 -12.79 9.08
C ILE A 34 0.01 -13.45 9.70
N GLU A 35 -0.76 -14.20 8.92
CA GLU A 35 -1.97 -14.89 9.42
C GLU A 35 -1.63 -15.90 10.52
N ASP A 36 -0.52 -16.64 10.39
CA ASP A 36 -0.04 -17.56 11.42
C ASP A 36 0.37 -16.84 12.73
N LYS A 37 0.98 -15.67 12.62
CA LYS A 37 1.54 -14.96 13.79
C LYS A 37 0.59 -13.96 14.42
N ILE A 38 -0.30 -13.37 13.65
CA ILE A 38 -1.24 -12.31 14.06
C ILE A 38 -2.58 -12.56 13.35
N PRO A 39 -3.28 -13.65 13.68
CA PRO A 39 -4.52 -14.00 13.01
C PRO A 39 -5.57 -12.90 13.15
N GLY A 40 -6.24 -12.59 12.07
CA GLY A 40 -7.32 -11.60 12.06
C GLY A 40 -6.87 -10.13 12.04
N VAL A 41 -5.56 -9.83 12.02
CA VAL A 41 -5.09 -8.44 11.91
C VAL A 41 -5.59 -7.81 10.61
N GLN A 42 -6.04 -6.55 10.70
CA GLN A 42 -6.46 -5.81 9.50
C GLN A 42 -5.23 -5.41 8.67
N ILE A 43 -5.24 -5.67 7.38
CA ILE A 43 -4.12 -5.37 6.48
C ILE A 43 -4.60 -4.42 5.39
N LEU A 44 -3.98 -3.25 5.30
CA LEU A 44 -4.25 -2.26 4.28
C LEU A 44 -3.12 -2.22 3.27
N PHE A 45 -3.39 -2.63 2.02
CA PHE A 45 -2.49 -2.41 0.90
C PHE A 45 -2.71 -1.02 0.30
N ILE A 46 -1.62 -0.30 0.06
CA ILE A 46 -1.64 1.01 -0.60
C ILE A 46 -0.87 0.90 -1.93
N GLU A 47 -1.44 1.42 -3.00
CA GLU A 47 -0.76 1.54 -4.29
C GLU A 47 0.41 2.53 -4.19
N HIS A 48 1.41 2.33 -5.04
CA HIS A 48 2.40 3.36 -5.31
C HIS A 48 1.70 4.61 -5.84
N VAL A 49 2.00 5.76 -5.27
CA VAL A 49 1.47 7.04 -5.74
C VAL A 49 1.93 7.32 -7.19
N PRO A 50 1.12 7.99 -8.00
CA PRO A 50 1.54 8.40 -9.32
C PRO A 50 2.84 9.20 -9.27
N PHE A 51 3.75 8.89 -10.18
CA PHE A 51 5.01 9.60 -10.29
C PHE A 51 4.78 10.95 -11.00
N PRO A 52 4.93 12.10 -10.34
CA PRO A 52 4.59 13.40 -10.94
C PRO A 52 5.35 13.71 -12.25
N LEU A 53 6.54 13.14 -12.41
CA LEU A 53 7.36 13.30 -13.63
C LEU A 53 7.22 12.13 -14.62
N ALA A 54 6.16 11.33 -14.52
CA ALA A 54 5.92 10.20 -15.42
C ALA A 54 5.88 10.63 -16.90
N GLU A 55 5.37 11.81 -17.19
CA GLU A 55 5.36 12.38 -18.55
C GLU A 55 6.77 12.59 -19.12
N PHE A 56 7.76 12.84 -18.24
CA PHE A 56 9.16 13.04 -18.62
C PHE A 56 10.01 11.79 -18.46
N ASN A 57 9.55 10.80 -17.70
CA ASN A 57 10.20 9.53 -17.48
C ASN A 57 9.22 8.37 -17.66
N LEU A 58 8.90 8.07 -18.92
CA LEU A 58 7.93 7.03 -19.29
C LEU A 58 8.21 5.68 -18.66
N LYS A 59 9.50 5.26 -18.62
CA LYS A 59 9.88 3.98 -18.02
C LYS A 59 9.52 3.89 -16.54
N LYS A 60 9.64 5.00 -15.82
CA LYS A 60 9.30 5.03 -14.40
C LYS A 60 7.77 5.05 -14.20
N GLY A 61 7.05 5.74 -15.06
CA GLY A 61 5.58 5.69 -15.10
C GLY A 61 5.05 4.28 -15.38
N GLU A 62 5.61 3.62 -16.39
CA GLU A 62 5.29 2.21 -16.73
C GLU A 62 5.57 1.28 -15.55
N TRP A 63 6.73 1.42 -14.91
CA TRP A 63 7.08 0.61 -13.74
C TRP A 63 6.10 0.78 -12.56
N VAL A 64 5.65 2.00 -12.29
CA VAL A 64 4.64 2.28 -11.25
C VAL A 64 3.33 1.57 -11.59
N GLU A 65 2.86 1.68 -12.84
CA GLU A 65 1.61 1.05 -13.25
C GLU A 65 1.70 -0.48 -13.21
N GLU A 66 2.79 -1.07 -13.71
CA GLU A 66 3.03 -2.51 -13.62
C GLU A 66 3.04 -3.02 -12.18
N SER A 67 3.66 -2.26 -11.29
CA SER A 67 3.74 -2.61 -9.86
C SER A 67 2.36 -2.51 -9.19
N ASN A 68 1.59 -1.48 -9.49
CA ASN A 68 0.23 -1.31 -8.99
C ASN A 68 -0.71 -2.38 -9.56
N GLU A 69 -0.58 -2.75 -10.84
CA GLU A 69 -1.36 -3.84 -11.42
C GLU A 69 -1.03 -5.19 -10.77
N ALA A 70 0.25 -5.46 -10.50
CA ALA A 70 0.67 -6.65 -9.77
C ALA A 70 0.07 -6.67 -8.35
N LEU A 71 0.05 -5.54 -7.65
CA LEU A 71 -0.59 -5.44 -6.33
C LEU A 71 -2.10 -5.69 -6.40
N ARG A 72 -2.79 -5.08 -7.37
CA ARG A 72 -4.23 -5.31 -7.60
C ARG A 72 -4.55 -6.78 -7.86
N LYS A 73 -3.72 -7.44 -8.67
CA LYS A 73 -3.85 -8.88 -8.95
C LYS A 73 -3.63 -9.71 -7.69
N ALA A 74 -2.53 -9.47 -6.98
CA ALA A 74 -2.21 -10.15 -5.73
C ALA A 74 -3.33 -10.02 -4.70
N PHE A 75 -3.87 -8.81 -4.50
CA PHE A 75 -5.00 -8.56 -3.61
C PHE A 75 -6.22 -9.41 -3.99
N ARG A 76 -6.61 -9.44 -5.27
CA ARG A 76 -7.74 -10.25 -5.73
C ARG A 76 -7.53 -11.74 -5.49
N GLU A 77 -6.32 -12.25 -5.76
CA GLU A 77 -6.00 -13.67 -5.54
C GLU A 77 -6.00 -14.05 -4.06
N LEU A 78 -5.46 -13.20 -3.20
CA LEU A 78 -5.51 -13.41 -1.75
C LEU A 78 -6.94 -13.41 -1.21
N LYS A 79 -7.81 -12.50 -1.70
CA LYS A 79 -9.24 -12.50 -1.35
C LYS A 79 -9.93 -13.80 -1.79
N LYS A 80 -9.64 -14.33 -2.97
CA LYS A 80 -10.17 -15.63 -3.45
C LYS A 80 -9.68 -16.80 -2.57
N LYS A 81 -8.47 -16.72 -2.02
CA LYS A 81 -7.90 -17.71 -1.10
C LYS A 81 -8.47 -17.64 0.32
N GLY A 82 -9.36 -16.70 0.59
CA GLY A 82 -10.08 -16.62 1.86
C GLY A 82 -9.52 -15.60 2.87
N TYR A 83 -8.51 -14.81 2.53
CA TYR A 83 -8.05 -13.72 3.40
C TYR A 83 -9.12 -12.63 3.50
N GLN A 84 -9.87 -12.58 4.60
CA GLN A 84 -11.01 -11.66 4.77
C GLN A 84 -10.58 -10.25 5.20
N ASN A 85 -9.53 -10.16 6.01
CA ASN A 85 -9.09 -8.91 6.67
C ASN A 85 -8.20 -8.03 5.79
N LEU A 86 -8.32 -8.16 4.46
CA LEU A 86 -7.56 -7.37 3.49
C LEU A 86 -8.37 -6.19 3.00
N HIS A 87 -7.72 -5.05 2.99
CA HIS A 87 -8.24 -3.78 2.49
C HIS A 87 -7.30 -3.20 1.45
N TYR A 88 -7.83 -2.38 0.58
CA TYR A 88 -7.09 -1.81 -0.54
C TYR A 88 -7.37 -0.32 -0.68
N LEU A 89 -6.33 0.47 -0.84
CA LEU A 89 -6.40 1.89 -1.07
C LEU A 89 -5.67 2.25 -2.37
N LYS A 90 -6.40 2.84 -3.29
CA LYS A 90 -5.82 3.47 -4.49
C LYS A 90 -5.12 4.76 -4.11
N SER A 91 -4.05 5.08 -4.80
CA SER A 91 -3.19 6.21 -4.48
C SER A 91 -3.41 7.45 -5.36
N GLU A 92 -4.30 7.39 -6.35
CA GLU A 92 -4.48 8.37 -7.43
C GLU A 92 -4.59 9.84 -6.95
N HIS A 93 -5.16 10.08 -5.76
CA HIS A 93 -5.40 11.44 -5.25
C HIS A 93 -4.71 11.72 -3.91
N LEU A 94 -3.79 10.87 -3.47
CA LEU A 94 -3.18 11.00 -2.13
C LEU A 94 -2.22 12.18 -2.02
N LEU A 95 -1.61 12.62 -3.14
CA LEU A 95 -0.61 13.69 -3.14
C LEU A 95 -1.11 15.05 -3.68
N GLY A 96 -2.33 15.11 -4.25
CA GLY A 96 -2.81 16.28 -4.98
C GLY A 96 -2.23 16.33 -6.41
N GLU A 97 -2.58 17.40 -7.16
CA GLU A 97 -2.31 17.50 -8.60
C GLU A 97 -1.39 18.70 -8.96
N ASP A 98 -0.89 19.43 -7.96
CA ASP A 98 -0.09 20.65 -8.15
C ASP A 98 1.42 20.41 -8.31
N GLY A 99 1.87 19.15 -8.16
CA GLY A 99 3.29 18.81 -8.27
C GLY A 99 4.14 19.14 -7.02
N GLU A 100 3.57 19.77 -5.98
CA GLU A 100 4.31 20.28 -4.82
C GLU A 100 4.59 19.21 -3.75
N SER A 101 4.06 18.00 -3.92
CA SER A 101 4.10 16.96 -2.91
C SER A 101 5.40 16.15 -2.88
N THR A 102 6.31 16.36 -3.84
CA THR A 102 7.59 15.62 -3.92
C THR A 102 8.77 16.56 -4.17
N VAL A 103 9.94 16.19 -3.63
CA VAL A 103 11.19 16.94 -3.80
C VAL A 103 11.82 16.69 -5.18
N ASP A 104 11.77 15.44 -5.63
CA ASP A 104 12.45 14.93 -6.82
C ASP A 104 11.55 14.06 -7.71
N GLY A 105 10.23 14.16 -7.49
CA GLY A 105 9.23 13.34 -8.15
C GLY A 105 8.97 12.00 -7.47
N GLU A 106 9.66 11.67 -6.39
CA GLU A 106 9.56 10.37 -5.69
C GLU A 106 9.44 10.53 -4.17
N HIS A 107 10.34 11.31 -3.56
CA HIS A 107 10.39 11.51 -2.12
C HIS A 107 9.48 12.67 -1.71
N PHE A 108 8.65 12.43 -0.70
CA PHE A 108 7.66 13.41 -0.27
C PHE A 108 8.30 14.64 0.39
N THR A 109 7.72 15.81 0.09
CA THR A 109 7.89 17.03 0.90
C THR A 109 7.06 16.92 2.18
N ASP A 110 7.20 17.86 3.11
CA ASP A 110 6.31 17.95 4.28
C ASP A 110 4.84 18.06 3.86
N LEU A 111 4.55 18.78 2.79
CA LEU A 111 3.21 18.87 2.22
C LEU A 111 2.74 17.51 1.66
N GLY A 112 3.62 16.78 0.99
CA GLY A 112 3.34 15.44 0.49
C GLY A 112 3.00 14.47 1.63
N PHE A 113 3.77 14.49 2.70
CA PHE A 113 3.48 13.67 3.89
C PHE A 113 2.16 14.06 4.56
N ASP A 114 1.85 15.34 4.69
CA ASP A 114 0.59 15.81 5.26
C ASP A 114 -0.61 15.36 4.41
N ARG A 115 -0.53 15.49 3.09
CA ARG A 115 -1.57 15.05 2.15
C ARG A 115 -1.77 13.55 2.20
N PHE A 116 -0.68 12.79 2.11
CA PHE A 116 -0.71 11.33 2.19
C PHE A 116 -1.33 10.87 3.52
N ALA A 117 -0.89 11.43 4.65
CA ALA A 117 -1.45 11.13 5.95
C ALA A 117 -2.95 11.43 6.04
N LYS A 118 -3.39 12.57 5.53
CA LYS A 118 -4.82 12.94 5.46
C LYS A 118 -5.63 11.98 4.60
N GLY A 119 -5.04 11.49 3.49
CA GLY A 119 -5.68 10.53 2.60
C GLY A 119 -5.85 9.15 3.22
N ILE A 120 -4.85 8.63 3.94
CA ILE A 120 -4.92 7.30 4.55
C ILE A 120 -5.64 7.27 5.89
N TYR A 121 -5.63 8.37 6.65
CA TYR A 121 -6.16 8.43 8.01
C TYR A 121 -7.62 7.95 8.15
N PRO A 122 -8.58 8.37 7.29
CA PRO A 122 -9.97 7.91 7.41
C PRO A 122 -10.11 6.39 7.30
N VAL A 123 -9.32 5.77 6.40
CA VAL A 123 -9.32 4.33 6.17
C VAL A 123 -8.73 3.61 7.39
N VAL A 124 -7.54 4.02 7.84
CA VAL A 124 -6.88 3.42 9.00
C VAL A 124 -7.75 3.54 10.25
N LYS A 125 -8.34 4.72 10.49
CA LYS A 125 -9.26 4.95 11.62
C LYS A 125 -10.47 4.02 11.59
N LYS A 126 -11.04 3.77 10.41
CA LYS A 126 -12.14 2.82 10.25
C LYS A 126 -11.71 1.40 10.57
N LEU A 127 -10.52 0.99 10.11
CA LEU A 127 -9.98 -0.37 10.35
C LEU A 127 -9.67 -0.62 11.82
N ILE A 128 -9.10 0.35 12.53
CA ILE A 128 -8.87 0.25 13.98
C ILE A 128 -10.19 -0.01 14.72
N ARG A 129 -11.23 0.75 14.41
CA ARG A 129 -12.55 0.57 15.02
C ARG A 129 -13.20 -0.79 14.73
N HIS A 130 -12.85 -1.42 13.61
CA HIS A 130 -13.31 -2.78 13.28
C HIS A 130 -12.56 -3.85 14.11
N ALA A 131 -11.28 -3.65 14.35
CA ALA A 131 -10.46 -4.56 15.13
C ALA A 131 -10.78 -4.54 16.65
N GLU A 132 -11.40 -3.48 17.14
CA GLU A 132 -11.80 -3.31 18.55
C GLU A 132 -13.18 -3.89 18.87
N ARG A 133 -13.90 -4.42 17.88
CA ARG A 133 -15.23 -5.05 18.04
C ARG A 133 -15.15 -6.56 18.07
#